data_afd67dea0de24cc7bdb790319da0a4ee
#
_entry.id   afd67dea0de24cc7bdb790319da0a4ee
#
_cell.length_a   1.000
_cell.length_b   1.000
_cell.length_c   1.000
_cell.angle_alpha   90.00
_cell.angle_beta   90.00
_cell.angle_gamma   90.00
#
_symmetry.space_group_name_H-M   'P 1'
#
loop_
_entity.id
_entity.type
_entity.pdbx_description
1 polymer ?
#
loop_
_entity_poly.entity_id
_entity_poly.type
_entity_poly.pdbx_seq_one_letter_code
_entity_poly.pdbx_strand_id
1 'polypeptide(L)'
;MSKPEIGKVGLWSLELRFWDRAQALEATAELDELGFGALWVPGGIDNGVLGDMEQLLGASRKTVIASGILNIWKHEPADVAAWYADLGEAEKTRTLLGVGVSHGPIIGEKWVKPLEATSKFLDGLEGAGMAMD
;
A
#
# COMPACT_ATOMS: atom_id res chain seq x y z
N MET A 1 -1.89 9.35 12.52
CA MET A 1 -2.56 8.19 11.93
C MET A 1 -2.47 7.03 12.89
N SER A 2 -3.59 6.48 13.30
CA SER A 2 -3.56 5.30 14.16
C SER A 2 -3.31 4.05 13.29
N LYS A 3 -2.59 3.08 13.84
CA LYS A 3 -2.31 1.82 13.16
C LYS A 3 -3.61 1.03 12.95
N PRO A 4 -3.95 0.61 11.73
CA PRO A 4 -5.14 -0.21 11.50
C PRO A 4 -5.02 -1.58 12.16
N GLU A 5 -6.16 -2.13 12.56
CA GLU A 5 -6.22 -3.50 13.07
C GLU A 5 -6.34 -4.49 11.92
N ILE A 6 -5.29 -5.27 11.71
CA ILE A 6 -5.21 -6.19 10.58
C ILE A 6 -5.87 -7.56 10.81
N GLY A 7 -6.45 -7.78 12.01
CA GLY A 7 -7.11 -9.03 12.32
C GLY A 7 -6.16 -10.22 12.47
N LYS A 8 -6.73 -11.43 12.40
CA LYS A 8 -5.96 -12.68 12.58
C LYS A 8 -5.49 -13.30 11.28
N VAL A 9 -6.23 -13.10 10.20
CA VAL A 9 -5.95 -13.71 8.90
C VAL A 9 -5.95 -12.63 7.83
N GLY A 10 -4.88 -12.58 7.07
CA GLY A 10 -4.73 -11.70 5.91
C GLY A 10 -4.33 -12.49 4.68
N LEU A 11 -4.40 -11.84 3.53
CA LEU A 11 -4.04 -12.43 2.25
C LEU A 11 -3.11 -11.47 1.50
N TRP A 12 -1.99 -11.98 0.99
CA TRP A 12 -1.15 -11.26 0.04
C TRP A 12 -1.47 -11.81 -1.35
N SER A 13 -1.81 -10.93 -2.30
CA SER A 13 -2.28 -11.36 -3.61
C SER A 13 -1.78 -10.47 -4.73
N LEU A 14 -1.14 -11.08 -5.71
CA LEU A 14 -0.78 -10.48 -6.99
C LEU A 14 -2.03 -10.22 -7.83
N GLU A 15 -2.97 -11.15 -7.78
CA GLU A 15 -4.17 -11.16 -8.61
C GLU A 15 -5.08 -9.95 -8.33
N LEU A 16 -5.15 -9.51 -7.08
CA LEU A 16 -5.95 -8.34 -6.73
C LEU A 16 -5.43 -7.06 -7.40
N ARG A 17 -4.19 -7.04 -7.82
CA ARG A 17 -3.63 -5.92 -8.60
C ARG A 17 -3.69 -6.14 -10.10
N PHE A 18 -3.29 -7.33 -10.56
CA PHE A 18 -2.97 -7.55 -11.97
C PHE A 18 -4.00 -8.38 -12.72
N TRP A 19 -5.00 -8.88 -12.06
CA TRP A 19 -6.10 -9.63 -12.66
C TRP A 19 -7.09 -8.69 -13.34
N ASP A 20 -8.08 -9.26 -14.05
CA ASP A 20 -9.19 -8.48 -14.58
C ASP A 20 -9.79 -7.60 -13.48
N ARG A 21 -10.00 -6.31 -13.78
CA ARG A 21 -10.44 -5.36 -12.75
C ARG A 21 -11.77 -5.74 -12.12
N ALA A 22 -12.75 -6.13 -12.92
CA ALA A 22 -14.05 -6.53 -12.41
C ALA A 22 -13.94 -7.73 -11.47
N GLN A 23 -13.15 -8.73 -11.86
CA GLN A 23 -12.94 -9.93 -11.04
C GLN A 23 -12.18 -9.60 -9.75
N ALA A 24 -11.15 -8.77 -9.83
CA ALA A 24 -10.36 -8.38 -8.65
C ALA A 24 -11.23 -7.61 -7.64
N LEU A 25 -12.07 -6.70 -8.10
CA LEU A 25 -12.95 -5.93 -7.22
C LEU A 25 -14.04 -6.80 -6.60
N GLU A 26 -14.60 -7.73 -7.38
CA GLU A 26 -15.58 -8.70 -6.87
C GLU A 26 -14.95 -9.62 -5.81
N ALA A 27 -13.74 -10.12 -6.08
CA ALA A 27 -13.01 -10.94 -5.12
C ALA A 27 -12.70 -10.17 -3.83
N THR A 28 -12.33 -8.89 -3.96
CA THR A 28 -12.07 -8.02 -2.80
C THR A 28 -13.30 -7.88 -1.92
N ALA A 29 -14.46 -7.62 -2.51
CA ALA A 29 -15.72 -7.52 -1.79
C ALA A 29 -16.06 -8.82 -1.07
N GLU A 30 -15.85 -9.95 -1.73
CA GLU A 30 -16.10 -11.27 -1.17
C GLU A 30 -15.17 -11.60 0.00
N LEU A 31 -13.88 -11.31 -0.14
CA LEU A 31 -12.90 -11.49 0.93
C LEU A 31 -13.22 -10.60 2.15
N ASP A 32 -13.67 -9.38 1.89
CA ASP A 32 -14.11 -8.47 2.95
C ASP A 32 -15.30 -9.05 3.72
N GLU A 33 -16.29 -9.58 3.03
CA GLU A 33 -17.46 -10.23 3.65
C GLU A 33 -17.08 -11.48 4.44
N LEU A 34 -16.08 -12.22 3.96
CA LEU A 34 -15.59 -13.43 4.64
C LEU A 34 -14.80 -13.14 5.92
N GLY A 35 -14.46 -11.87 6.15
CA GLY A 35 -13.81 -11.45 7.38
C GLY A 35 -12.28 -11.44 7.35
N PHE A 36 -11.66 -11.44 6.17
CA PHE A 36 -10.22 -11.24 6.07
C PHE A 36 -9.86 -9.87 6.64
N GLY A 37 -8.92 -9.84 7.58
CA GLY A 37 -8.56 -8.61 8.28
C GLY A 37 -7.75 -7.64 7.44
N ALA A 38 -6.91 -8.16 6.55
CA ALA A 38 -6.09 -7.34 5.66
C ALA A 38 -5.86 -8.04 4.32
N LEU A 39 -5.83 -7.24 3.26
CA LEU A 39 -5.44 -7.67 1.91
C LEU A 39 -4.21 -6.87 1.51
N TRP A 40 -3.13 -7.58 1.21
CA TRP A 40 -1.83 -6.99 0.88
C TRP A 40 -1.58 -7.15 -0.61
N VAL A 41 -1.21 -6.07 -1.27
CA VAL A 41 -0.91 -6.08 -2.70
C VAL A 41 0.53 -5.63 -2.98
N PRO A 42 1.20 -6.24 -3.97
CA PRO A 42 2.59 -5.91 -4.29
C PRO A 42 2.69 -4.59 -5.05
N GLY A 43 3.77 -3.85 -4.81
CA GLY A 43 4.10 -2.63 -5.52
C GLY A 43 5.59 -2.52 -5.80
N GLY A 44 6.29 -3.66 -5.86
CA GLY A 44 7.74 -3.71 -5.93
C GLY A 44 8.36 -3.30 -7.27
N ILE A 45 7.60 -3.26 -8.35
CA ILE A 45 8.14 -3.05 -9.71
C ILE A 45 7.66 -1.78 -10.40
N ASP A 46 6.63 -1.12 -9.90
CA ASP A 46 6.02 0.04 -10.56
C ASP A 46 5.55 1.10 -9.56
N ASN A 47 4.84 2.11 -10.06
CA ASN A 47 4.29 3.19 -9.26
C ASN A 47 2.75 3.21 -9.23
N GLY A 48 2.09 2.12 -9.65
CA GLY A 48 0.64 2.05 -9.77
C GLY A 48 -0.08 1.50 -8.53
N VAL A 49 0.64 1.09 -7.49
CA VAL A 49 0.04 0.39 -6.35
C VAL A 49 -0.98 1.25 -5.59
N LEU A 50 -0.73 2.55 -5.46
CA LEU A 50 -1.63 3.44 -4.72
C LEU A 50 -3.01 3.56 -5.39
N GLY A 51 -3.02 3.72 -6.71
CA GLY A 51 -4.27 3.74 -7.48
C GLY A 51 -5.05 2.44 -7.39
N ASP A 52 -4.34 1.32 -7.43
CA ASP A 52 -4.97 0.01 -7.28
C ASP A 52 -5.51 -0.21 -5.87
N MET A 53 -4.78 0.21 -4.84
CA MET A 53 -5.26 0.17 -3.46
C MET A 53 -6.54 0.99 -3.29
N GLU A 54 -6.61 2.15 -3.91
CA GLU A 54 -7.80 3.01 -3.85
C GLU A 54 -9.03 2.30 -4.44
N GLN A 55 -8.87 1.57 -5.54
CA GLN A 55 -9.94 0.76 -6.09
C GLN A 55 -10.40 -0.34 -5.14
N LEU A 56 -9.46 -1.02 -4.48
CA LEU A 56 -9.79 -2.06 -3.50
C LEU A 56 -10.49 -1.48 -2.26
N LEU A 57 -10.08 -0.30 -1.83
CA LEU A 57 -10.78 0.43 -0.76
C LEU A 57 -12.23 0.71 -1.13
N GLY A 58 -12.46 1.13 -2.38
CA GLY A 58 -13.81 1.37 -2.88
C GLY A 58 -14.68 0.12 -3.00
N ALA A 59 -14.07 -1.05 -3.13
CA ALA A 59 -14.76 -2.34 -3.26
C ALA A 59 -14.99 -3.06 -1.93
N SER A 60 -14.51 -2.50 -0.83
CA SER A 60 -14.55 -3.13 0.49
C SER A 60 -15.09 -2.16 1.54
N ARG A 61 -15.37 -2.67 2.75
CA ARG A 61 -15.95 -1.85 3.83
C ARG A 61 -15.14 -1.86 5.11
N LYS A 62 -14.53 -2.98 5.47
CA LYS A 62 -13.86 -3.15 6.78
C LYS A 62 -12.46 -3.72 6.68
N THR A 63 -12.14 -4.49 5.65
CA THR A 63 -10.80 -5.06 5.52
C THR A 63 -9.75 -3.96 5.33
N VAL A 64 -8.59 -4.14 5.91
CA VAL A 64 -7.47 -3.24 5.70
C VAL A 64 -6.86 -3.52 4.33
N ILE A 65 -6.62 -2.47 3.56
CA ILE A 65 -5.91 -2.57 2.28
C ILE A 65 -4.48 -2.08 2.51
N ALA A 66 -3.52 -2.91 2.17
CA ALA A 66 -2.13 -2.66 2.49
C ALA A 66 -1.21 -2.87 1.29
N SER A 67 -0.11 -2.13 1.24
CA SER A 67 0.96 -2.40 0.28
C SER A 67 2.00 -3.33 0.89
N GLY A 68 2.33 -4.36 0.20
CA GLY A 68 3.41 -5.26 0.56
C GLY A 68 4.29 -5.52 -0.66
N ILE A 69 5.09 -4.63 -1.06
CA ILE A 69 5.47 -3.31 -0.49
C ILE A 69 5.26 -2.19 -1.52
N LEU A 70 5.22 -0.94 -1.04
CA LEU A 70 5.35 0.24 -1.91
C LEU A 70 6.85 0.47 -2.14
N ASN A 71 7.24 0.57 -3.40
CA ASN A 71 8.63 0.69 -3.81
C ASN A 71 9.12 2.12 -3.62
N ILE A 72 10.06 2.33 -2.70
CA ILE A 72 10.57 3.67 -2.38
C ILE A 72 11.30 4.35 -3.56
N TRP A 73 11.80 3.57 -4.52
CA TRP A 73 12.50 4.10 -5.69
C TRP A 73 11.56 4.61 -6.78
N LYS A 74 10.28 4.26 -6.70
CA LYS A 74 9.26 4.60 -7.69
C LYS A 74 8.26 5.63 -7.21
N HIS A 75 8.41 6.12 -5.98
CA HIS A 75 7.48 7.07 -5.37
C HIS A 75 8.24 8.20 -4.68
N GLU A 76 7.64 9.40 -4.68
CA GLU A 76 8.11 10.51 -3.88
C GLU A 76 7.29 10.59 -2.58
N PRO A 77 7.92 10.78 -1.41
CA PRO A 77 7.18 10.85 -0.14
C PRO A 77 6.05 11.86 -0.14
N ALA A 78 6.25 13.03 -0.74
CA ALA A 78 5.22 14.07 -0.80
C ALA A 78 3.98 13.61 -1.57
N ASP A 79 4.18 12.87 -2.66
CA ASP A 79 3.07 12.36 -3.47
C ASP A 79 2.29 11.28 -2.73
N VAL A 80 2.99 10.40 -2.02
CA VAL A 80 2.36 9.36 -1.20
C VAL A 80 1.54 10.00 -0.08
N ALA A 81 2.09 10.97 0.61
CA ALA A 81 1.40 11.70 1.67
C ALA A 81 0.16 12.43 1.15
N ALA A 82 0.26 13.06 -0.02
CA ALA A 82 -0.87 13.74 -0.66
C ALA A 82 -1.97 12.75 -1.04
N TRP A 83 -1.60 11.60 -1.61
CA TRP A 83 -2.55 10.54 -1.93
C TRP A 83 -3.31 10.09 -0.67
N TYR A 84 -2.59 9.83 0.41
CA TYR A 84 -3.21 9.43 1.68
C TYR A 84 -4.14 10.52 2.22
N ALA A 85 -3.71 11.78 2.19
CA ALA A 85 -4.49 12.90 2.68
C ALA A 85 -5.82 13.07 1.93
N ASP A 86 -5.85 12.73 0.65
CA ASP A 86 -7.04 12.84 -0.20
C ASP A 86 -8.04 11.70 0.00
N LEU A 87 -7.68 10.64 0.69
CA LEU A 87 -8.61 9.55 1.00
C LEU A 87 -9.73 10.04 1.93
N GLY A 88 -10.89 9.39 1.85
CA GLY A 88 -11.96 9.60 2.82
C GLY A 88 -11.53 9.21 4.23
N GLU A 89 -12.13 9.81 5.24
CA GLU A 89 -11.75 9.56 6.63
C GLU A 89 -11.88 8.07 7.02
N ALA A 90 -12.95 7.42 6.57
CA ALA A 90 -13.16 6.00 6.83
C ALA A 90 -12.09 5.14 6.15
N GLU A 91 -11.69 5.51 4.93
CA GLU A 91 -10.67 4.78 4.17
C GLU A 91 -9.29 4.93 4.78
N LYS A 92 -8.96 6.11 5.32
CA LYS A 92 -7.70 6.33 6.03
C LYS A 92 -7.51 5.37 7.20
N THR A 93 -8.59 5.04 7.91
CA THR A 93 -8.53 4.16 9.08
C THR A 93 -8.21 2.72 8.75
N ARG A 94 -8.33 2.32 7.48
CA ARG A 94 -8.05 0.95 7.02
C ARG A 94 -7.08 0.89 5.86
N THR A 95 -6.18 1.86 5.79
CA THR A 95 -5.07 1.90 4.84
C THR A 95 -3.76 1.71 5.57
N LEU A 96 -2.92 0.79 5.09
CA LEU A 96 -1.61 0.52 5.68
C LEU A 96 -0.56 0.50 4.59
N LEU A 97 0.47 1.34 4.74
CA LEU A 97 1.55 1.43 3.76
C LEU A 97 2.78 0.70 4.28
N GLY A 98 3.04 -0.47 3.73
CA GLY A 98 4.33 -1.14 3.88
C GLY A 98 5.26 -0.66 2.78
N VAL A 99 6.44 -0.19 3.15
CA VAL A 99 7.44 0.32 2.21
C VAL A 99 8.64 -0.61 2.11
N GLY A 100 9.34 -0.58 0.99
CA GLY A 100 10.49 -1.45 0.80
C GLY A 100 11.37 -1.01 -0.37
N VAL A 101 12.52 -1.67 -0.46
CA VAL A 101 13.60 -1.30 -1.39
C VAL A 101 13.61 -2.11 -2.68
N SER A 102 12.65 -3.02 -2.87
CA SER A 102 12.64 -3.91 -4.02
C SER A 102 13.96 -4.69 -4.15
N HIS A 103 14.44 -4.92 -5.36
CA HIS A 103 15.67 -5.69 -5.61
C HIS A 103 16.60 -4.91 -6.54
N GLY A 104 17.90 -4.97 -6.25
CA GLY A 104 18.92 -4.30 -7.05
C GLY A 104 18.81 -4.58 -8.55
N PRO A 105 18.69 -5.85 -8.99
CA PRO A 105 18.55 -6.17 -10.42
C PRO A 105 17.33 -5.53 -11.10
N ILE A 106 16.23 -5.31 -10.36
CA ILE A 106 15.02 -4.68 -10.89
C ILE A 106 15.18 -3.17 -10.95
N ILE A 107 15.77 -2.57 -9.92
CA ILE A 107 15.92 -1.11 -9.79
C ILE A 107 17.12 -0.59 -10.57
N GLY A 108 18.18 -1.38 -10.67
CA GLY A 108 19.39 -1.00 -11.38
C GLY A 108 20.29 -0.08 -10.55
N GLU A 109 20.91 0.89 -11.23
CA GLU A 109 21.94 1.76 -10.62
C GLU A 109 21.43 2.64 -9.48
N LYS A 110 20.14 2.90 -9.43
CA LYS A 110 19.53 3.70 -8.35
C LYS A 110 19.51 2.96 -7.01
N TRP A 111 19.65 1.64 -7.05
CA TRP A 111 19.60 0.81 -5.83
C TRP A 111 20.94 0.92 -5.09
N VAL A 112 21.10 2.02 -4.37
CA VAL A 112 22.31 2.30 -3.57
C VAL A 112 21.90 2.69 -2.16
N LYS A 113 22.68 2.23 -1.17
CA LYS A 113 22.45 2.54 0.25
C LYS A 113 20.98 2.34 0.65
N PRO A 114 20.45 1.12 0.51
CA PRO A 114 19.02 0.86 0.73
C PRO A 114 18.52 1.24 2.12
N LEU A 115 19.32 1.04 3.15
CA LEU A 115 18.94 1.41 4.51
C LEU A 115 18.78 2.93 4.67
N GLU A 116 19.76 3.69 4.16
CA GLU A 116 19.72 5.14 4.19
C GLU A 116 18.55 5.67 3.35
N ALA A 117 18.31 5.08 2.17
CA ALA A 117 17.20 5.45 1.30
C ALA A 117 15.85 5.22 1.98
N THR A 118 15.69 4.10 2.68
CA THR A 118 14.47 3.79 3.43
C THR A 118 14.25 4.81 4.54
N SER A 119 15.29 5.11 5.30
CA SER A 119 15.22 6.10 6.38
C SER A 119 14.81 7.47 5.85
N LYS A 120 15.42 7.92 4.75
CA LYS A 120 15.07 9.20 4.12
C LYS A 120 13.63 9.22 3.60
N PHE A 121 13.17 8.11 3.05
CA PHE A 121 11.79 8.00 2.57
C PHE A 121 10.79 8.15 3.72
N LEU A 122 11.03 7.45 4.84
CA LEU A 122 10.20 7.55 6.04
C LEU A 122 10.22 8.95 6.64
N ASP A 123 11.39 9.58 6.70
CA ASP A 123 11.52 10.97 7.16
C ASP A 123 10.73 11.92 6.25
N GLY A 124 10.76 11.66 4.95
CA GLY A 124 10.00 12.43 3.97
C GLY A 124 8.49 12.31 4.15
N LEU A 125 7.99 11.13 4.45
CA LEU A 125 6.56 10.91 4.75
C LEU A 125 6.15 11.67 6.02
N GLU A 126 6.95 11.54 7.08
CA GLU A 126 6.70 12.23 8.33
C GLU A 126 6.73 13.75 8.15
N GLY A 127 7.73 14.26 7.42
CA GLY A 127 7.85 15.68 7.09
C GLY A 127 6.71 16.20 6.24
N ALA A 128 6.05 15.33 5.47
CA ALA A 128 4.87 15.67 4.66
C ALA A 128 3.54 15.52 5.42
N GLY A 129 3.60 15.21 6.71
CA GLY A 129 2.43 15.18 7.58
C GLY A 129 1.84 13.80 7.87
N MET A 130 2.47 12.72 7.41
CA MET A 130 2.05 11.37 7.77
C MET A 130 2.67 10.96 9.10
N ALA A 131 1.83 10.55 10.06
CA ALA A 131 2.32 10.01 11.31
C ALA A 131 2.87 8.60 11.10
N MET A 132 4.02 8.32 11.69
CA MET A 132 4.69 7.03 11.61
C MET A 132 4.55 6.34 12.97
N ASP A 133 3.81 5.26 13.03
CA ASP A 133 3.61 4.48 14.27
C ASP A 133 4.58 3.30 14.35
#